data_dd32720751f5adcf50ad12a6cd3f75ec
#
_entry.id   dd32720751f5adcf50ad12a6cd3f75ec
#
_cell.length_a   1.000
_cell.length_b   1.000
_cell.length_c   1.000
_cell.angle_alpha   90.00
_cell.angle_beta   90.00
_cell.angle_gamma   90.00
#
_symmetry.space_group_name_H-M   'P 1'
#
loop_
_entity.id
_entity.type
_entity.pdbx_description
1 polymer ?
#
loop_
_entity_poly.entity_id
_entity_poly.type
_entity_poly.pdbx_seq_one_letter_code
_entity_poly.pdbx_strand_id
1 'polypeptide(L)'
;TLTAAITKRQADKGLAKFEAYADIDKAPEERERGITINTAHVEYETDKRHYAHVDCPGHADYVKNMITGAAQMDGAILVIAATDGAMAQTREHILLARQVGVPRIVVFINKCDMVDDPEMLELVEMDVRDLLTQYGFDGDNTPFIFGSALKALEGDPKYEAKIDELLDAVDEYIPTPERDTDKPFLMSIEDVFTITGRGTVVTGRVERGQLKLNDEVEIVGLHDTKKTVVTGIEMFRKQLDYAEAGDNAGVLLRGISREEVQRGQVLAKPGSVTPHTTFECEVYVLSKEEGGRHTPFFTNYRPQFYFRTTDVTGVVTLPEGTEMVMPGDNVKMHIELIAPIALEEGTKFSIREGGRTVGAGIVTKIDK
;
A
#
# COMPACT_ATOMS: atom_id res chain seq x y z
N THR A 1 17.54 0.41 2.42
CA THR A 1 18.61 1.23 3.05
C THR A 1 18.03 2.44 3.80
N LEU A 2 17.12 3.22 3.20
CA LEU A 2 16.51 4.39 3.88
C LEU A 2 15.79 4.01 5.18
N THR A 3 15.00 2.94 5.16
CA THR A 3 14.28 2.42 6.33
C THR A 3 15.26 2.06 7.47
N ALA A 4 16.37 1.41 7.13
CA ALA A 4 17.43 1.12 8.11
C ALA A 4 18.08 2.39 8.67
N ALA A 5 18.32 3.40 7.83
CA ALA A 5 18.87 4.69 8.26
C ALA A 5 17.92 5.44 9.21
N ILE A 6 16.61 5.42 8.93
CA ILE A 6 15.58 6.01 9.79
C ILE A 6 15.54 5.30 11.15
N THR A 7 15.45 3.97 11.17
CA THR A 7 15.37 3.21 12.43
C THR A 7 16.63 3.38 13.26
N LYS A 8 17.82 3.43 12.63
CA LYS A 8 19.08 3.71 13.33
C LYS A 8 19.07 5.10 13.97
N ARG A 9 18.70 6.12 13.20
CA ARG A 9 18.67 7.51 13.69
C ARG A 9 17.71 7.68 14.86
N GLN A 10 16.53 7.07 14.77
CA GLN A 10 15.54 7.12 15.85
C GLN A 10 15.93 6.26 17.05
N ALA A 11 16.61 5.12 16.84
CA ALA A 11 17.17 4.31 17.92
C ALA A 11 18.23 5.07 18.74
N ASP A 12 19.09 5.86 18.07
CA ASP A 12 20.07 6.72 18.74
C ASP A 12 19.42 7.78 19.64
N LYS A 13 18.17 8.15 19.37
CA LYS A 13 17.35 9.06 20.17
C LYS A 13 16.45 8.33 21.19
N GLY A 14 16.46 6.99 21.23
CA GLY A 14 15.58 6.19 22.07
C GLY A 14 14.14 6.08 21.58
N LEU A 15 13.86 6.43 20.32
CA LEU A 15 12.53 6.50 19.69
C LEU A 15 12.25 5.35 18.74
N ALA A 16 13.13 4.38 18.61
CA ALA A 16 12.94 3.18 17.81
C ALA A 16 13.85 2.04 18.27
N LYS A 17 13.58 0.84 17.76
CA LYS A 17 14.53 -0.26 17.75
C LYS A 17 15.24 -0.26 16.39
N PHE A 18 16.57 -0.32 16.39
CA PHE A 18 17.32 -0.40 15.14
C PHE A 18 17.02 -1.72 14.40
N GLU A 19 16.60 -1.59 13.15
CA GLU A 19 16.41 -2.70 12.22
C GLU A 19 17.45 -2.57 11.09
N ALA A 20 18.41 -3.50 11.07
CA ALA A 20 19.42 -3.52 10.02
C ALA A 20 18.79 -3.91 8.67
N TYR A 21 19.45 -3.54 7.58
CA TYR A 21 18.98 -3.86 6.22
C TYR A 21 18.65 -5.35 6.06
N ALA A 22 19.49 -6.24 6.59
CA ALA A 22 19.31 -7.69 6.54
C ALA A 22 18.14 -8.21 7.42
N ASP A 23 17.67 -7.40 8.36
CA ASP A 23 16.54 -7.74 9.23
C ASP A 23 15.20 -7.27 8.61
N ILE A 24 15.26 -6.26 7.75
CA ILE A 24 14.13 -5.75 6.97
C ILE A 24 13.86 -6.68 5.79
N ASP A 25 14.87 -6.95 4.96
CA ASP A 25 14.81 -7.86 3.81
C ASP A 25 15.13 -9.29 4.26
N LYS A 26 14.10 -10.06 4.60
CA LYS A 26 14.23 -11.37 5.27
C LYS A 26 14.38 -12.54 4.31
N ALA A 27 13.83 -12.45 3.09
CA ALA A 27 13.89 -13.53 2.13
C ALA A 27 15.31 -13.72 1.58
N PRO A 28 15.78 -14.96 1.37
CA PRO A 28 17.10 -15.22 0.78
C PRO A 28 17.31 -14.50 -0.56
N GLU A 29 16.29 -14.48 -1.41
CA GLU A 29 16.33 -13.81 -2.71
C GLU A 29 16.43 -12.27 -2.59
N GLU A 30 15.83 -11.67 -1.57
CA GLU A 30 15.94 -10.24 -1.28
C GLU A 30 17.39 -9.86 -0.96
N ARG A 31 18.04 -10.67 -0.14
CA ARG A 31 19.44 -10.46 0.26
C ARG A 31 20.43 -10.67 -0.90
N GLU A 32 20.17 -11.68 -1.73
CA GLU A 32 21.04 -12.00 -2.87
C GLU A 32 20.97 -10.93 -3.97
N ARG A 33 19.76 -10.44 -4.25
CA ARG A 33 19.52 -9.44 -5.30
C ARG A 33 19.67 -8.00 -4.83
N GLY A 34 19.66 -7.76 -3.50
CA GLY A 34 19.70 -6.42 -2.91
C GLY A 34 18.46 -5.58 -3.22
N ILE A 35 17.31 -6.21 -3.39
CA ILE A 35 16.01 -5.57 -3.65
C ILE A 35 14.96 -6.09 -2.69
N THR A 36 14.00 -5.24 -2.33
CA THR A 36 12.84 -5.62 -1.53
C THR A 36 11.81 -6.33 -2.43
N ILE A 37 11.38 -7.51 -2.03
CA ILE A 37 10.38 -8.33 -2.76
C ILE A 37 9.04 -8.28 -2.03
N ASN A 38 9.07 -8.43 -0.70
CA ASN A 38 7.89 -8.41 0.15
C ASN A 38 7.82 -7.12 0.95
N THR A 39 6.60 -6.70 1.31
CA THR A 39 6.42 -5.58 2.23
C THR A 39 6.96 -5.92 3.62
N ALA A 40 7.70 -5.01 4.21
CA ALA A 40 8.18 -5.11 5.58
C ALA A 40 7.58 -3.97 6.42
N HIS A 41 7.25 -4.27 7.67
CA HIS A 41 6.71 -3.29 8.62
C HIS A 41 7.73 -3.03 9.71
N VAL A 42 8.05 -1.78 9.94
CA VAL A 42 8.88 -1.31 11.03
C VAL A 42 8.20 -0.21 11.82
N GLU A 43 8.55 -0.08 13.08
CA GLU A 43 7.99 0.89 14.01
C GLU A 43 9.06 1.90 14.42
N TYR A 44 8.71 3.18 14.42
CA TYR A 44 9.50 4.24 15.03
C TYR A 44 8.62 5.41 15.47
N GLU A 45 9.18 6.26 16.29
CA GLU A 45 8.51 7.45 16.80
C GLU A 45 9.33 8.71 16.46
N THR A 46 8.63 9.82 16.37
CA THR A 46 9.18 11.16 16.49
C THR A 46 8.67 11.77 17.78
N ASP A 47 9.08 13.00 18.11
CA ASP A 47 8.53 13.73 19.27
C ASP A 47 7.03 14.03 19.11
N LYS A 48 6.52 13.96 17.88
CA LYS A 48 5.12 14.32 17.54
C LYS A 48 4.22 13.15 17.28
N ARG A 49 4.75 12.04 16.73
CA ARG A 49 3.95 10.91 16.21
C ARG A 49 4.64 9.56 16.36
N HIS A 50 3.80 8.54 16.42
CA HIS A 50 4.17 7.14 16.25
C HIS A 50 3.86 6.69 14.82
N TYR A 51 4.81 6.00 14.18
CA TYR A 51 4.71 5.53 12.80
C TYR A 51 4.79 4.01 12.69
N ALA A 52 3.86 3.43 11.95
CA ALA A 52 4.02 2.13 11.32
C ALA A 52 4.51 2.37 9.88
N HIS A 53 5.76 2.07 9.63
CA HIS A 53 6.41 2.28 8.35
C HIS A 53 6.37 0.99 7.53
N VAL A 54 5.84 1.09 6.32
CA VAL A 54 5.76 -0.02 5.37
C VAL A 54 6.83 0.16 4.31
N ASP A 55 7.83 -0.70 4.29
CA ASP A 55 8.83 -0.75 3.24
C ASP A 55 8.30 -1.57 2.06
N CYS A 56 8.08 -0.92 0.92
CA CYS A 56 7.45 -1.50 -0.25
C CYS A 56 8.47 -1.80 -1.35
N PRO A 57 8.33 -2.93 -2.06
CA PRO A 57 9.17 -3.21 -3.22
C PRO A 57 8.92 -2.20 -4.33
N GLY A 58 10.00 -1.65 -4.90
CA GLY A 58 9.95 -0.69 -6.01
C GLY A 58 10.19 -1.30 -7.39
N HIS A 59 10.62 -2.56 -7.46
CA HIS A 59 10.94 -3.23 -8.74
C HIS A 59 9.67 -3.65 -9.48
N ALA A 60 9.66 -3.49 -10.82
CA ALA A 60 8.50 -3.75 -11.66
C ALA A 60 7.89 -5.15 -11.49
N ASP A 61 8.71 -6.17 -11.27
CA ASP A 61 8.26 -7.56 -11.09
C ASP A 61 7.46 -7.77 -9.80
N TYR A 62 7.60 -6.86 -8.82
CA TYR A 62 7.00 -6.97 -7.50
C TYR A 62 5.97 -5.87 -7.18
N VAL A 63 5.53 -5.12 -8.20
CA VAL A 63 4.54 -4.04 -8.04
C VAL A 63 3.25 -4.51 -7.37
N LYS A 64 2.86 -5.76 -7.57
CA LYS A 64 1.74 -6.39 -6.85
C LYS A 64 1.88 -6.24 -5.33
N ASN A 65 3.06 -6.53 -4.80
CA ASN A 65 3.33 -6.42 -3.36
C ASN A 65 3.38 -4.95 -2.91
N MET A 66 3.88 -4.06 -3.77
CA MET A 66 3.84 -2.63 -3.53
C MET A 66 2.40 -2.10 -3.44
N ILE A 67 1.51 -2.51 -4.35
CA ILE A 67 0.10 -2.10 -4.32
C ILE A 67 -0.55 -2.51 -3.00
N THR A 68 -0.28 -3.71 -2.54
CA THR A 68 -0.79 -4.21 -1.26
C THR A 68 -0.33 -3.35 -0.08
N GLY A 69 0.95 -2.99 -0.04
CA GLY A 69 1.49 -2.10 0.99
C GLY A 69 0.91 -0.69 0.89
N ALA A 70 0.86 -0.13 -0.32
CA ALA A 70 0.37 1.23 -0.56
C ALA A 70 -1.11 1.42 -0.18
N ALA A 71 -1.94 0.39 -0.33
CA ALA A 71 -3.35 0.45 0.07
C ALA A 71 -3.56 0.74 1.57
N GLN A 72 -2.53 0.61 2.37
CA GLN A 72 -2.55 0.78 3.82
C GLN A 72 -1.92 2.09 4.32
N MET A 73 -1.51 2.99 3.42
CA MET A 73 -0.74 4.18 3.79
C MET A 73 -1.61 5.40 4.07
N ASP A 74 -1.28 6.14 5.14
CA ASP A 74 -1.81 7.48 5.44
C ASP A 74 -0.96 8.59 4.82
N GLY A 75 0.21 8.25 4.31
CA GLY A 75 1.14 9.10 3.57
C GLY A 75 2.22 8.26 2.95
N ALA A 76 3.05 8.83 2.09
CA ALA A 76 4.14 8.12 1.46
C ALA A 76 5.44 8.93 1.42
N ILE A 77 6.56 8.24 1.50
CA ILE A 77 7.88 8.75 1.16
C ILE A 77 8.26 8.17 -0.20
N LEU A 78 8.34 9.02 -1.21
CA LEU A 78 8.81 8.63 -2.54
C LEU A 78 10.33 8.76 -2.59
N VAL A 79 11.01 7.65 -2.84
CA VAL A 79 12.47 7.61 -2.89
C VAL A 79 12.94 7.55 -4.34
N ILE A 80 13.79 8.49 -4.72
CA ILE A 80 14.34 8.61 -6.07
C ILE A 80 15.86 8.73 -5.96
N ALA A 81 16.60 7.98 -6.76
CA ALA A 81 18.04 8.13 -6.83
C ALA A 81 18.41 9.38 -7.65
N ALA A 82 19.24 10.26 -7.08
CA ALA A 82 19.73 11.46 -7.77
C ALA A 82 20.47 11.12 -9.08
N THR A 83 21.12 9.95 -9.13
CA THR A 83 21.87 9.46 -10.29
C THR A 83 20.98 9.07 -11.46
N ASP A 84 19.74 8.65 -11.19
CA ASP A 84 18.85 8.06 -12.20
C ASP A 84 17.70 8.99 -12.56
N GLY A 85 17.33 9.90 -11.66
CA GLY A 85 16.18 10.80 -11.82
C GLY A 85 14.83 10.08 -11.84
N ALA A 86 13.83 10.74 -12.42
CA ALA A 86 12.49 10.17 -12.54
C ALA A 86 12.43 9.13 -13.66
N MET A 87 12.20 7.87 -13.29
CA MET A 87 12.11 6.75 -14.22
C MET A 87 10.64 6.32 -14.46
N ALA A 88 10.44 5.38 -15.39
CA ALA A 88 9.10 4.83 -15.66
C ALA A 88 8.44 4.25 -14.40
N GLN A 89 9.22 3.60 -13.54
CA GLN A 89 8.75 3.08 -12.25
C GLN A 89 8.32 4.20 -11.28
N THR A 90 8.99 5.34 -11.28
CA THR A 90 8.62 6.51 -10.47
C THR A 90 7.22 6.98 -10.82
N ARG A 91 6.89 7.05 -12.11
CA ARG A 91 5.55 7.40 -12.60
C ARG A 91 4.51 6.40 -12.13
N GLU A 92 4.80 5.12 -12.23
CA GLU A 92 3.90 4.05 -11.79
C GLU A 92 3.66 4.13 -10.27
N HIS A 93 4.69 4.36 -9.47
CA HIS A 93 4.56 4.50 -8.02
C HIS A 93 3.67 5.69 -7.63
N ILE A 94 3.86 6.85 -8.25
CA ILE A 94 3.03 8.04 -7.99
C ILE A 94 1.57 7.77 -8.38
N LEU A 95 1.36 7.18 -9.55
CA LEU A 95 0.04 6.82 -10.04
C LEU A 95 -0.68 5.86 -9.08
N LEU A 96 -0.01 4.80 -8.67
CA LEU A 96 -0.56 3.82 -7.73
C LEU A 96 -0.86 4.43 -6.36
N ALA A 97 0.03 5.28 -5.85
CA ALA A 97 -0.21 6.02 -4.62
C ALA A 97 -1.49 6.86 -4.72
N ARG A 98 -1.72 7.51 -5.86
CA ARG A 98 -2.95 8.27 -6.12
C ARG A 98 -4.18 7.38 -6.16
N GLN A 99 -4.10 6.24 -6.83
CA GLN A 99 -5.22 5.30 -6.99
C GLN A 99 -5.65 4.68 -5.66
N VAL A 100 -4.70 4.31 -4.80
CA VAL A 100 -5.01 3.75 -3.47
C VAL A 100 -5.40 4.82 -2.45
N GLY A 101 -5.36 6.10 -2.84
CA GLY A 101 -5.84 7.19 -2.00
C GLY A 101 -4.84 7.72 -0.98
N VAL A 102 -3.53 7.56 -1.22
CA VAL A 102 -2.49 8.23 -0.41
C VAL A 102 -2.71 9.74 -0.47
N PRO A 103 -2.92 10.43 0.66
CA PRO A 103 -3.32 11.84 0.64
C PRO A 103 -2.18 12.79 0.25
N ARG A 104 -0.96 12.52 0.71
CA ARG A 104 0.23 13.34 0.45
C ARG A 104 1.50 12.51 0.36
N ILE A 105 2.46 13.01 -0.39
CA ILE A 105 3.77 12.41 -0.61
C ILE A 105 4.85 13.39 -0.15
N VAL A 106 5.88 12.88 0.53
CA VAL A 106 7.15 13.55 0.79
C VAL A 106 8.20 12.90 -0.10
N VAL A 107 9.08 13.66 -0.72
CA VAL A 107 10.10 13.12 -1.63
C VAL A 107 11.48 13.12 -0.98
N PHE A 108 12.15 11.98 -1.04
CA PHE A 108 13.54 11.84 -0.64
C PHE A 108 14.40 11.51 -1.86
N ILE A 109 15.25 12.47 -2.25
CA ILE A 109 16.24 12.30 -3.31
C ILE A 109 17.48 11.68 -2.68
N ASN A 110 17.69 10.39 -2.95
CA ASN A 110 18.74 9.56 -2.38
C ASN A 110 20.02 9.58 -3.25
N LYS A 111 21.11 9.08 -2.72
CA LYS A 111 22.43 9.01 -3.39
C LYS A 111 23.00 10.37 -3.81
N CYS A 112 22.68 11.43 -3.10
CA CYS A 112 23.23 12.76 -3.38
C CYS A 112 24.74 12.87 -3.15
N ASP A 113 25.32 11.94 -2.39
CA ASP A 113 26.78 11.80 -2.24
C ASP A 113 27.50 11.40 -3.53
N MET A 114 26.77 10.89 -4.52
CA MET A 114 27.30 10.48 -5.83
C MET A 114 27.11 11.53 -6.93
N VAL A 115 26.50 12.67 -6.63
CA VAL A 115 26.21 13.73 -7.59
C VAL A 115 26.81 15.04 -7.09
N ASP A 116 27.83 15.55 -7.81
CA ASP A 116 28.54 16.76 -7.45
C ASP A 116 27.94 18.04 -8.07
N ASP A 117 27.08 17.86 -9.08
CA ASP A 117 26.48 18.98 -9.82
C ASP A 117 25.11 19.37 -9.24
N PRO A 118 24.99 20.56 -8.61
CA PRO A 118 23.71 21.03 -8.08
C PRO A 118 22.62 21.23 -9.14
N GLU A 119 22.97 21.54 -10.38
CA GLU A 119 22.00 21.74 -11.46
C GLU A 119 21.29 20.43 -11.81
N MET A 120 21.99 19.30 -11.70
CA MET A 120 21.35 17.99 -11.90
C MET A 120 20.31 17.69 -10.83
N LEU A 121 20.56 18.06 -9.57
CA LEU A 121 19.60 17.88 -8.48
C LEU A 121 18.37 18.76 -8.69
N GLU A 122 18.55 20.01 -9.14
CA GLU A 122 17.44 20.91 -9.46
C GLU A 122 16.58 20.36 -10.61
N LEU A 123 17.18 19.79 -11.64
CA LEU A 123 16.45 19.16 -12.75
C LEU A 123 15.63 17.97 -12.28
N VAL A 124 16.19 17.09 -11.46
CA VAL A 124 15.44 15.95 -10.88
C VAL A 124 14.27 16.44 -10.04
N GLU A 125 14.47 17.49 -9.24
CA GLU A 125 13.39 18.09 -8.44
C GLU A 125 12.27 18.62 -9.33
N MET A 126 12.59 19.38 -10.36
CA MET A 126 11.61 19.93 -11.30
C MET A 126 10.79 18.83 -11.98
N ASP A 127 11.45 17.82 -12.52
CA ASP A 127 10.80 16.69 -13.20
C ASP A 127 9.83 15.95 -12.27
N VAL A 128 10.22 15.74 -11.03
CA VAL A 128 9.37 15.04 -10.04
C VAL A 128 8.21 15.92 -9.59
N ARG A 129 8.41 17.23 -9.40
CA ARG A 129 7.32 18.16 -9.11
C ARG A 129 6.27 18.20 -10.21
N ASP A 130 6.70 18.22 -11.48
CA ASP A 130 5.80 18.18 -12.63
C ASP A 130 5.02 16.87 -12.68
N LEU A 131 5.67 15.73 -12.40
CA LEU A 131 5.00 14.43 -12.31
C LEU A 131 3.96 14.39 -11.19
N LEU A 132 4.29 14.87 -10.01
CA LEU A 132 3.36 14.92 -8.87
C LEU A 132 2.12 15.75 -9.23
N THR A 133 2.31 16.91 -9.85
CA THR A 133 1.22 17.78 -10.31
C THR A 133 0.37 17.11 -11.38
N GLN A 134 1.00 16.44 -12.35
CA GLN A 134 0.30 15.70 -13.40
C GLN A 134 -0.64 14.63 -12.84
N TYR A 135 -0.23 13.94 -11.76
CA TYR A 135 -1.04 12.89 -11.12
C TYR A 135 -1.92 13.40 -9.98
N GLY A 136 -2.07 14.72 -9.83
CA GLY A 136 -3.02 15.34 -8.91
C GLY A 136 -2.55 15.48 -7.47
N PHE A 137 -1.24 15.41 -7.23
CA PHE A 137 -0.62 15.83 -5.97
C PHE A 137 -0.20 17.31 -6.06
N ASP A 138 0.01 17.93 -4.89
CA ASP A 138 0.53 19.30 -4.83
C ASP A 138 2.05 19.31 -5.04
N GLY A 139 2.47 19.32 -6.31
CA GLY A 139 3.89 19.30 -6.68
C GLY A 139 4.66 20.53 -6.20
N ASP A 140 4.01 21.68 -6.10
CA ASP A 140 4.67 22.95 -5.73
C ASP A 140 5.04 22.99 -4.25
N ASN A 141 4.17 22.48 -3.37
CA ASN A 141 4.37 22.52 -1.93
C ASN A 141 4.90 21.21 -1.33
N THR A 142 5.07 20.16 -2.14
CA THR A 142 5.64 18.90 -1.69
C THR A 142 7.07 19.09 -1.16
N PRO A 143 7.39 18.65 0.08
CA PRO A 143 8.74 18.71 0.60
C PRO A 143 9.68 17.76 -0.14
N PHE A 144 10.86 18.27 -0.50
CA PHE A 144 11.97 17.51 -1.09
C PHE A 144 13.16 17.54 -0.16
N ILE A 145 13.67 16.37 0.22
CA ILE A 145 14.84 16.21 1.04
C ILE A 145 15.92 15.54 0.20
N PHE A 146 17.11 16.15 0.14
CA PHE A 146 18.25 15.67 -0.60
C PHE A 146 19.25 15.04 0.37
N GLY A 147 19.50 13.75 0.24
CA GLY A 147 20.35 13.03 1.18
C GLY A 147 21.00 11.79 0.61
N SER A 148 21.66 11.06 1.48
CA SER A 148 22.21 9.74 1.23
C SER A 148 21.91 8.83 2.41
N ALA A 149 21.01 7.88 2.19
CA ALA A 149 20.62 6.94 3.23
C ALA A 149 21.79 6.06 3.66
N LEU A 150 22.67 5.68 2.73
CA LEU A 150 23.88 4.90 3.05
C LEU A 150 24.84 5.69 3.94
N LYS A 151 25.12 6.93 3.60
CA LYS A 151 26.02 7.79 4.40
C LYS A 151 25.43 8.10 5.78
N ALA A 152 24.14 8.32 5.87
CA ALA A 152 23.46 8.46 7.16
C ALA A 152 23.56 7.17 8.01
N LEU A 153 23.41 6.01 7.39
CA LEU A 153 23.56 4.70 8.05
C LEU A 153 24.99 4.46 8.53
N GLU A 154 26.00 4.95 7.80
CA GLU A 154 27.42 4.92 8.17
C GLU A 154 27.78 5.92 9.28
N GLY A 155 26.87 6.82 9.66
CA GLY A 155 27.05 7.77 10.74
C GLY A 155 27.62 9.12 10.31
N ASP A 156 27.53 9.50 9.02
CA ASP A 156 27.92 10.82 8.55
C ASP A 156 26.93 11.89 9.09
N PRO A 157 27.37 12.85 9.93
CA PRO A 157 26.48 13.82 10.56
C PRO A 157 25.69 14.69 9.58
N LYS A 158 26.28 14.99 8.42
CA LYS A 158 25.63 15.78 7.36
C LYS A 158 24.37 15.07 6.84
N TYR A 159 24.46 13.76 6.62
CA TYR A 159 23.39 12.96 6.08
C TYR A 159 22.42 12.44 7.15
N GLU A 160 22.89 12.27 8.38
CA GLU A 160 22.01 12.04 9.54
C GLU A 160 21.06 13.22 9.77
N ALA A 161 21.55 14.46 9.61
CA ALA A 161 20.72 15.66 9.66
C ALA A 161 19.63 15.67 8.57
N LYS A 162 19.89 15.07 7.41
CA LYS A 162 18.89 14.92 6.33
C LYS A 162 17.81 13.89 6.66
N ILE A 163 18.11 12.87 7.43
CA ILE A 163 17.10 11.96 7.96
C ILE A 163 16.19 12.70 8.95
N ASP A 164 16.75 13.53 9.84
CA ASP A 164 15.96 14.37 10.75
C ASP A 164 15.04 15.32 9.97
N GLU A 165 15.56 15.98 8.93
CA GLU A 165 14.79 16.87 8.05
C GLU A 165 13.65 16.12 7.33
N LEU A 166 13.88 14.88 6.90
CA LEU A 166 12.86 14.03 6.31
C LEU A 166 11.72 13.74 7.29
N LEU A 167 12.05 13.35 8.52
CA LEU A 167 11.07 13.05 9.55
C LEU A 167 10.27 14.27 9.98
N ASP A 168 10.93 15.44 10.09
CA ASP A 168 10.25 16.71 10.34
C ASP A 168 9.26 17.06 9.22
N ALA A 169 9.65 16.85 7.96
CA ALA A 169 8.77 17.07 6.82
C ALA A 169 7.58 16.10 6.83
N VAL A 170 7.80 14.84 7.18
CA VAL A 170 6.70 13.86 7.34
C VAL A 170 5.75 14.27 8.45
N ASP A 171 6.26 14.69 9.61
CA ASP A 171 5.44 15.15 10.74
C ASP A 171 4.58 16.36 10.39
N GLU A 172 5.09 17.29 9.58
CA GLU A 172 4.42 18.56 9.27
C GLU A 172 3.52 18.47 8.04
N TYR A 173 3.94 17.73 7.01
CA TYR A 173 3.25 17.72 5.73
C TYR A 173 2.22 16.60 5.59
N ILE A 174 2.47 15.42 6.15
CA ILE A 174 1.51 14.31 6.12
C ILE A 174 0.40 14.59 7.16
N PRO A 175 -0.88 14.62 6.74
CA PRO A 175 -1.97 14.91 7.68
C PRO A 175 -2.13 13.78 8.70
N THR A 176 -2.60 14.13 9.89
CA THR A 176 -3.06 13.11 10.84
C THR A 176 -4.32 12.47 10.26
N PRO A 177 -4.36 11.14 10.11
CA PRO A 177 -5.51 10.48 9.50
C PRO A 177 -6.74 10.63 10.37
N GLU A 178 -7.88 10.90 9.74
CA GLU A 178 -9.18 10.76 10.39
C GLU A 178 -9.49 9.27 10.54
N ARG A 179 -9.85 8.85 11.76
CA ARG A 179 -10.10 7.44 12.07
C ARG A 179 -11.59 7.20 12.23
N ASP A 180 -12.16 6.38 11.33
CA ASP A 180 -13.57 5.99 11.35
C ASP A 180 -13.84 4.90 12.40
N THR A 181 -13.70 5.23 13.68
CA THR A 181 -13.84 4.28 14.79
C THR A 181 -15.28 3.85 15.08
N ASP A 182 -16.26 4.65 14.67
CA ASP A 182 -17.69 4.41 14.93
C ASP A 182 -18.37 3.51 13.89
N LYS A 183 -17.70 3.24 12.75
CA LYS A 183 -18.20 2.34 11.71
C LYS A 183 -18.01 0.87 12.11
N PRO A 184 -18.76 -0.07 11.48
CA PRO A 184 -18.53 -1.49 11.69
C PRO A 184 -17.10 -1.90 11.36
N PHE A 185 -16.47 -2.70 12.22
CA PHE A 185 -15.10 -3.15 12.08
C PHE A 185 -14.84 -3.81 10.73
N LEU A 186 -13.72 -3.44 10.11
CA LEU A 186 -13.20 -4.03 8.89
C LEU A 186 -11.66 -3.97 8.89
N MET A 187 -11.02 -5.10 8.64
CA MET A 187 -9.57 -5.22 8.50
C MET A 187 -9.24 -6.07 7.27
N SER A 188 -8.42 -5.56 6.36
CA SER A 188 -7.88 -6.33 5.24
C SER A 188 -6.81 -7.32 5.73
N ILE A 189 -6.90 -8.58 5.32
CA ILE A 189 -5.90 -9.59 5.65
C ILE A 189 -4.73 -9.49 4.68
N GLU A 190 -3.56 -9.21 5.21
CA GLU A 190 -2.32 -9.01 4.47
C GLU A 190 -1.42 -10.24 4.53
N ASP A 191 -1.27 -10.83 5.71
CA ASP A 191 -0.48 -12.03 5.92
C ASP A 191 -1.13 -12.97 6.93
N VAL A 192 -0.77 -14.25 6.86
CA VAL A 192 -1.29 -15.31 7.72
C VAL A 192 -0.16 -16.21 8.17
N PHE A 193 -0.02 -16.40 9.47
CA PHE A 193 0.96 -17.30 10.03
C PHE A 193 0.44 -18.03 11.26
N THR A 194 1.17 -19.06 11.69
CA THR A 194 0.82 -19.85 12.87
C THR A 194 1.84 -19.62 13.98
N ILE A 195 1.34 -19.37 15.18
CA ILE A 195 2.17 -19.34 16.40
C ILE A 195 1.98 -20.68 17.11
N THR A 196 3.07 -21.41 17.28
CA THR A 196 3.05 -22.71 18.00
C THR A 196 2.44 -22.56 19.39
N GLY A 197 1.41 -23.35 19.67
CA GLY A 197 0.68 -23.33 20.94
C GLY A 197 -0.34 -22.21 21.12
N ARG A 198 -0.45 -21.26 20.16
CA ARG A 198 -1.42 -20.14 20.22
C ARG A 198 -2.46 -20.18 19.10
N GLY A 199 -2.10 -20.65 17.90
CA GLY A 199 -3.01 -20.78 16.78
C GLY A 199 -2.67 -19.89 15.58
N THR A 200 -3.66 -19.63 14.75
CA THR A 200 -3.52 -18.84 13.53
C THR A 200 -3.67 -17.36 13.81
N VAL A 201 -2.71 -16.59 13.30
CA VAL A 201 -2.68 -15.12 13.34
C VAL A 201 -2.83 -14.58 11.95
N VAL A 202 -3.71 -13.61 11.80
CA VAL A 202 -3.83 -12.78 10.59
C VAL A 202 -3.35 -11.37 10.89
N THR A 203 -2.62 -10.78 9.96
CA THR A 203 -2.15 -9.39 10.09
C THR A 203 -2.77 -8.53 9.03
N GLY A 204 -2.92 -7.25 9.35
CA GLY A 204 -3.40 -6.26 8.42
C GLY A 204 -3.69 -4.94 9.09
N ARG A 205 -4.11 -3.97 8.29
CA ARG A 205 -4.57 -2.69 8.78
C ARG A 205 -6.06 -2.73 9.06
N VAL A 206 -6.46 -2.20 10.20
CA VAL A 206 -7.85 -1.90 10.50
C VAL A 206 -8.27 -0.69 9.66
N GLU A 207 -9.18 -0.89 8.72
CA GLU A 207 -9.67 0.17 7.82
C GLU A 207 -10.67 1.07 8.51
N ARG A 208 -11.53 0.48 9.35
CA ARG A 208 -12.58 1.18 10.10
C ARG A 208 -13.02 0.39 11.33
N GLY A 209 -13.68 1.08 12.25
CA GLY A 209 -14.26 0.51 13.46
C GLY A 209 -13.24 0.16 14.53
N GLN A 210 -13.69 -0.62 15.49
CA GLN A 210 -12.88 -1.14 16.59
C GLN A 210 -13.06 -2.65 16.71
N LEU A 211 -11.99 -3.33 17.09
CA LEU A 211 -11.97 -4.74 17.41
C LEU A 211 -11.51 -4.93 18.85
N LYS A 212 -12.25 -5.71 19.64
CA LYS A 212 -11.91 -6.03 21.03
C LYS A 212 -11.66 -7.51 21.19
N LEU A 213 -10.94 -7.87 22.26
CA LEU A 213 -10.83 -9.27 22.67
C LEU A 213 -12.21 -9.88 22.89
N ASN A 214 -12.35 -11.13 22.43
CA ASN A 214 -13.58 -11.93 22.46
C ASN A 214 -14.68 -11.47 21.51
N ASP A 215 -14.44 -10.48 20.64
CA ASP A 215 -15.38 -10.14 19.60
C ASP A 215 -15.54 -11.30 18.60
N GLU A 216 -16.77 -11.51 18.14
CA GLU A 216 -17.07 -12.38 17.03
C GLU A 216 -16.80 -11.62 15.72
N VAL A 217 -16.13 -12.27 14.78
CA VAL A 217 -15.80 -11.73 13.46
C VAL A 217 -16.11 -12.73 12.36
N GLU A 218 -16.29 -12.25 11.16
CA GLU A 218 -16.39 -13.05 9.94
C GLU A 218 -15.13 -12.90 9.09
N ILE A 219 -14.70 -14.01 8.49
CA ILE A 219 -13.68 -14.05 7.43
C ILE A 219 -14.45 -14.08 6.11
N VAL A 220 -14.31 -13.01 5.31
CA VAL A 220 -15.14 -12.79 4.11
C VAL A 220 -14.27 -12.66 2.87
N GLY A 221 -14.71 -13.30 1.79
CA GLY A 221 -14.10 -13.25 0.46
C GLY A 221 -13.35 -14.53 0.08
N LEU A 222 -13.16 -14.74 -1.20
CA LEU A 222 -12.46 -15.85 -1.87
C LEU A 222 -13.08 -17.24 -1.63
N HIS A 223 -13.50 -17.53 -0.43
CA HIS A 223 -14.14 -18.77 0.01
C HIS A 223 -15.44 -18.49 0.77
N ASP A 224 -16.10 -19.54 1.22
CA ASP A 224 -17.27 -19.42 2.08
C ASP A 224 -16.95 -18.63 3.35
N THR A 225 -17.87 -17.75 3.73
CA THR A 225 -17.73 -16.92 4.93
C THR A 225 -17.70 -17.81 6.18
N LYS A 226 -16.69 -17.59 7.03
CA LYS A 226 -16.52 -18.29 8.29
C LYS A 226 -16.62 -17.32 9.46
N LYS A 227 -17.23 -17.78 10.55
CA LYS A 227 -17.27 -17.05 11.82
C LYS A 227 -16.18 -17.58 12.76
N THR A 228 -15.59 -16.68 13.52
CA THR A 228 -14.63 -17.01 14.56
C THR A 228 -14.64 -15.95 15.66
N VAL A 229 -13.87 -16.18 16.70
CA VAL A 229 -13.73 -15.27 17.84
C VAL A 229 -12.27 -14.84 17.97
N VAL A 230 -12.06 -13.57 18.24
CA VAL A 230 -10.74 -12.98 18.47
C VAL A 230 -10.24 -13.36 19.87
N THR A 231 -9.12 -14.08 19.94
CA THR A 231 -8.51 -14.52 21.20
C THR A 231 -7.26 -13.76 21.61
N GLY A 232 -6.74 -12.93 20.73
CA GLY A 232 -5.59 -12.07 21.00
C GLY A 232 -5.47 -10.98 19.95
N ILE A 233 -4.97 -9.82 20.36
CA ILE A 233 -4.65 -8.69 19.50
C ILE A 233 -3.24 -8.24 19.84
N GLU A 234 -2.38 -8.12 18.84
CA GLU A 234 -0.99 -7.71 18.99
C GLU A 234 -0.63 -6.61 17.98
N MET A 235 0.18 -5.67 18.39
CA MET A 235 0.80 -4.68 17.52
C MET A 235 2.27 -4.52 17.93
N PHE A 236 3.20 -4.74 16.98
CA PHE A 236 4.64 -4.70 17.21
C PHE A 236 5.09 -5.51 18.44
N ARG A 237 4.58 -6.75 18.58
CA ARG A 237 4.84 -7.67 19.69
C ARG A 237 4.30 -7.22 21.06
N LYS A 238 3.50 -6.17 21.10
CA LYS A 238 2.77 -5.75 22.31
C LYS A 238 1.34 -6.29 22.24
N GLN A 239 0.89 -6.88 23.34
CA GLN A 239 -0.51 -7.32 23.46
C GLN A 239 -1.40 -6.13 23.74
N LEU A 240 -2.56 -6.10 23.09
CA LEU A 240 -3.55 -5.03 23.20
C LEU A 240 -4.91 -5.61 23.58
N ASP A 241 -5.71 -4.81 24.26
CA ASP A 241 -7.11 -5.13 24.58
C ASP A 241 -8.05 -4.85 23.39
N TYR A 242 -7.66 -3.93 22.54
CA TYR A 242 -8.41 -3.56 21.33
C TYR A 242 -7.48 -3.04 20.23
N ALA A 243 -7.99 -3.05 19.00
CA ALA A 243 -7.41 -2.34 17.85
C ALA A 243 -8.50 -1.48 17.20
N GLU A 244 -8.11 -0.38 16.59
CA GLU A 244 -9.04 0.55 15.95
C GLU A 244 -8.55 1.02 14.58
N ALA A 245 -9.44 1.68 13.85
CA ALA A 245 -9.16 2.22 12.52
C ALA A 245 -7.80 2.92 12.48
N GLY A 246 -6.97 2.55 11.51
CA GLY A 246 -5.60 3.03 11.34
C GLY A 246 -4.52 2.15 11.96
N ASP A 247 -4.85 1.23 12.86
CA ASP A 247 -3.86 0.34 13.48
C ASP A 247 -3.46 -0.79 12.52
N ASN A 248 -2.17 -1.15 12.55
CA ASN A 248 -1.69 -2.39 11.97
C ASN A 248 -1.65 -3.46 13.06
N ALA A 249 -2.52 -4.42 12.98
CA ALA A 249 -2.72 -5.41 14.04
C ALA A 249 -2.50 -6.84 13.58
N GLY A 250 -1.99 -7.67 14.49
CA GLY A 250 -2.03 -9.12 14.40
C GLY A 250 -3.17 -9.65 15.27
N VAL A 251 -4.05 -10.45 14.70
CA VAL A 251 -5.27 -10.94 15.33
C VAL A 251 -5.24 -12.46 15.41
N LEU A 252 -5.32 -13.00 16.61
CA LEU A 252 -5.45 -14.44 16.84
C LEU A 252 -6.91 -14.87 16.67
N LEU A 253 -7.12 -15.93 15.89
CA LEU A 253 -8.44 -16.45 15.55
C LEU A 253 -8.63 -17.84 16.17
N ARG A 254 -9.76 -18.02 16.88
CA ARG A 254 -10.10 -19.30 17.52
C ARG A 254 -10.52 -20.35 16.49
N GLY A 255 -9.88 -21.54 16.55
CA GLY A 255 -10.33 -22.70 15.77
C GLY A 255 -10.20 -22.58 14.26
N ILE A 256 -9.40 -21.62 13.78
CA ILE A 256 -9.10 -21.43 12.35
C ILE A 256 -7.71 -21.98 12.07
N SER A 257 -7.61 -22.91 11.12
CA SER A 257 -6.31 -23.37 10.63
C SER A 257 -5.69 -22.39 9.61
N ARG A 258 -4.40 -22.52 9.38
CA ARG A 258 -3.66 -21.66 8.42
C ARG A 258 -4.24 -21.73 7.00
N GLU A 259 -4.77 -22.90 6.63
CA GLU A 259 -5.32 -23.20 5.29
C GLU A 259 -6.74 -22.65 5.08
N GLU A 260 -7.40 -22.29 6.19
CA GLU A 260 -8.79 -21.79 6.13
C GLU A 260 -8.90 -20.28 5.98
N VAL A 261 -7.78 -19.58 6.03
CA VAL A 261 -7.72 -18.12 5.87
C VAL A 261 -6.52 -17.73 4.99
N GLN A 262 -6.70 -16.73 4.17
CA GLN A 262 -5.64 -16.29 3.26
C GLN A 262 -5.68 -14.79 3.01
N ARG A 263 -4.55 -14.28 2.54
CA ARG A 263 -4.43 -12.90 2.05
C ARG A 263 -5.51 -12.60 1.02
N GLY A 264 -6.08 -11.40 1.11
CA GLY A 264 -7.15 -10.94 0.22
C GLY A 264 -8.55 -11.11 0.78
N GLN A 265 -8.71 -11.93 1.81
CA GLN A 265 -9.93 -11.92 2.62
C GLN A 265 -9.91 -10.73 3.58
N VAL A 266 -11.05 -10.45 4.19
CA VAL A 266 -11.18 -9.44 5.25
C VAL A 266 -11.71 -10.07 6.52
N LEU A 267 -11.32 -9.51 7.67
CA LEU A 267 -12.04 -9.68 8.93
C LEU A 267 -13.05 -8.56 9.06
N ALA A 268 -14.28 -8.89 9.35
CA ALA A 268 -15.36 -7.91 9.46
C ALA A 268 -16.27 -8.22 10.64
N LYS A 269 -16.97 -7.18 11.12
CA LYS A 269 -18.09 -7.36 12.04
C LYS A 269 -19.14 -8.25 11.36
N PRO A 270 -19.71 -9.26 12.06
CA PRO A 270 -20.69 -10.17 11.47
C PRO A 270 -21.83 -9.44 10.76
N GLY A 271 -22.10 -9.82 9.51
CA GLY A 271 -23.17 -9.26 8.69
C GLY A 271 -22.90 -7.86 8.11
N SER A 272 -21.72 -7.27 8.34
CA SER A 272 -21.41 -5.89 7.90
C SER A 272 -20.94 -5.81 6.45
N VAL A 273 -20.33 -6.87 5.93
CA VAL A 273 -19.81 -6.96 4.56
C VAL A 273 -20.10 -8.34 3.99
N THR A 274 -20.40 -8.41 2.72
CA THR A 274 -20.70 -9.67 2.02
C THR A 274 -19.79 -9.87 0.81
N PRO A 275 -19.51 -11.14 0.43
CA PRO A 275 -18.73 -11.43 -0.77
C PRO A 275 -19.60 -11.30 -2.03
N HIS A 276 -19.01 -10.77 -3.11
CA HIS A 276 -19.67 -10.61 -4.40
C HIS A 276 -18.73 -10.93 -5.55
N THR A 277 -19.30 -11.36 -6.68
CA THR A 277 -18.57 -11.62 -7.92
C THR A 277 -18.92 -10.62 -9.02
N THR A 278 -20.09 -10.00 -8.96
CA THR A 278 -20.61 -9.13 -10.04
C THR A 278 -20.92 -7.72 -9.53
N PHE A 279 -20.49 -6.73 -10.28
CA PHE A 279 -20.73 -5.33 -9.94
C PHE A 279 -20.62 -4.42 -11.16
N GLU A 280 -21.23 -3.24 -11.06
CA GLU A 280 -21.02 -2.12 -11.97
C GLU A 280 -19.96 -1.18 -11.39
N CYS A 281 -19.17 -0.59 -12.27
CA CYS A 281 -18.10 0.33 -11.88
C CYS A 281 -17.91 1.46 -12.88
N GLU A 282 -17.25 2.52 -12.42
CA GLU A 282 -16.67 3.57 -13.26
C GLU A 282 -15.16 3.41 -13.26
N VAL A 283 -14.56 3.44 -14.45
CA VAL A 283 -13.13 3.19 -14.66
C VAL A 283 -12.53 4.28 -15.51
N TYR A 284 -11.39 4.78 -15.06
CA TYR A 284 -10.47 5.55 -15.90
C TYR A 284 -9.41 4.59 -16.47
N VAL A 285 -9.33 4.55 -17.80
CA VAL A 285 -8.34 3.74 -18.52
C VAL A 285 -7.13 4.61 -18.81
N LEU A 286 -5.96 4.18 -18.29
CA LEU A 286 -4.72 4.95 -18.46
C LEU A 286 -4.37 5.13 -19.92
N SER A 287 -3.91 6.34 -20.26
CA SER A 287 -3.37 6.64 -21.57
C SER A 287 -2.03 5.92 -21.81
N LYS A 288 -1.59 5.89 -23.06
CA LYS A 288 -0.28 5.34 -23.42
C LYS A 288 0.86 6.09 -22.72
N GLU A 289 0.73 7.41 -22.62
CA GLU A 289 1.70 8.30 -21.99
C GLU A 289 1.82 8.05 -20.48
N GLU A 290 0.73 7.61 -19.86
CA GLU A 290 0.66 7.21 -18.45
C GLU A 290 1.13 5.77 -18.20
N GLY A 291 1.63 5.08 -19.23
CA GLY A 291 2.10 3.69 -19.13
C GLY A 291 0.99 2.64 -19.30
N GLY A 292 -0.20 3.06 -19.69
CA GLY A 292 -1.33 2.20 -19.97
C GLY A 292 -1.23 1.37 -21.25
N ARG A 293 -2.37 0.87 -21.72
CA ARG A 293 -2.46 0.13 -22.97
C ARG A 293 -2.17 1.03 -24.18
N HIS A 294 -1.69 0.41 -25.26
CA HIS A 294 -1.49 1.09 -26.54
C HIS A 294 -2.65 0.83 -27.51
N THR A 295 -3.50 -0.13 -27.20
CA THR A 295 -4.60 -0.59 -28.04
C THR A 295 -5.90 -0.57 -27.26
N PRO A 296 -7.06 -0.42 -27.90
CA PRO A 296 -8.35 -0.52 -27.25
C PRO A 296 -8.59 -1.93 -26.71
N PHE A 297 -9.56 -2.05 -25.82
CA PHE A 297 -10.13 -3.33 -25.43
C PHE A 297 -11.63 -3.39 -25.67
N PHE A 298 -12.17 -4.59 -25.68
CA PHE A 298 -13.56 -4.90 -26.04
C PHE A 298 -14.24 -5.69 -24.93
N THR A 299 -15.53 -5.92 -25.05
CA THR A 299 -16.26 -6.89 -24.22
C THR A 299 -15.54 -8.25 -24.21
N ASN A 300 -15.57 -8.94 -23.09
CA ASN A 300 -14.80 -10.15 -22.78
C ASN A 300 -13.30 -9.94 -22.50
N TYR A 301 -12.85 -8.69 -22.34
CA TYR A 301 -11.51 -8.41 -21.81
C TYR A 301 -11.35 -9.00 -20.40
N ARG A 302 -10.20 -9.65 -20.12
CA ARG A 302 -9.96 -10.43 -18.89
C ARG A 302 -8.68 -10.00 -18.16
N PRO A 303 -8.64 -8.81 -17.58
CA PRO A 303 -7.48 -8.37 -16.79
C PRO A 303 -7.56 -8.87 -15.34
N GLN A 304 -6.53 -8.50 -14.54
CA GLN A 304 -6.51 -8.66 -13.10
C GLN A 304 -7.12 -7.42 -12.44
N PHE A 305 -8.03 -7.64 -11.51
CA PHE A 305 -8.65 -6.61 -10.66
C PHE A 305 -8.03 -6.68 -9.27
N TYR A 306 -7.43 -5.59 -8.82
CA TYR A 306 -6.75 -5.50 -7.53
C TYR A 306 -7.66 -4.82 -6.52
N PHE A 307 -8.10 -5.60 -5.53
CA PHE A 307 -8.89 -5.13 -4.41
C PHE A 307 -8.10 -5.28 -3.12
N ARG A 308 -7.90 -4.20 -2.37
CA ARG A 308 -7.18 -4.23 -1.08
C ARG A 308 -5.84 -4.98 -1.20
N THR A 309 -5.79 -6.21 -0.69
CA THR A 309 -4.55 -7.00 -0.58
C THR A 309 -4.45 -8.16 -1.57
N THR A 310 -5.36 -8.25 -2.53
CA THR A 310 -5.37 -9.36 -3.52
C THR A 310 -5.77 -8.92 -4.91
N ASP A 311 -5.55 -9.80 -5.85
CA ASP A 311 -6.01 -9.69 -7.23
C ASP A 311 -6.90 -10.86 -7.63
N VAL A 312 -7.85 -10.59 -8.49
CA VAL A 312 -8.80 -11.57 -9.04
C VAL A 312 -8.98 -11.27 -10.52
N THR A 313 -8.96 -12.30 -11.35
CA THR A 313 -9.32 -12.18 -12.76
C THR A 313 -10.80 -11.85 -12.88
N GLY A 314 -11.14 -10.89 -13.72
CA GLY A 314 -12.52 -10.53 -14.03
C GLY A 314 -12.76 -10.40 -15.51
N VAL A 315 -14.03 -10.58 -15.92
CA VAL A 315 -14.49 -10.40 -17.28
C VAL A 315 -15.24 -9.10 -17.38
N VAL A 316 -14.84 -8.28 -18.35
CA VAL A 316 -15.45 -6.97 -18.62
C VAL A 316 -16.58 -7.13 -19.62
N THR A 317 -17.74 -6.56 -19.29
CA THR A 317 -18.84 -6.33 -20.24
C THR A 317 -19.05 -4.82 -20.38
N LEU A 318 -18.91 -4.33 -21.60
CA LEU A 318 -19.14 -2.92 -21.92
C LEU A 318 -20.64 -2.63 -22.02
N PRO A 319 -21.07 -1.38 -21.72
CA PRO A 319 -22.47 -1.01 -21.83
C PRO A 319 -22.96 -1.07 -23.27
N GLU A 320 -24.27 -1.22 -23.44
CA GLU A 320 -24.91 -1.23 -24.75
C GLU A 320 -24.56 0.05 -25.55
N GLY A 321 -24.18 -0.12 -26.82
CA GLY A 321 -23.74 0.97 -27.68
C GLY A 321 -22.25 1.34 -27.56
N THR A 322 -21.50 0.74 -26.63
CA THR A 322 -20.05 0.90 -26.53
C THR A 322 -19.35 -0.32 -27.11
N GLU A 323 -18.73 -0.19 -28.27
CA GLU A 323 -18.05 -1.30 -28.93
C GLU A 323 -16.64 -1.53 -28.38
N MET A 324 -15.91 -0.45 -28.03
CA MET A 324 -14.55 -0.49 -27.56
C MET A 324 -14.26 0.63 -26.55
N VAL A 325 -13.19 0.45 -25.78
CA VAL A 325 -12.65 1.45 -24.86
C VAL A 325 -11.23 1.77 -25.27
N MET A 326 -10.97 3.06 -25.49
CA MET A 326 -9.64 3.55 -25.84
C MET A 326 -8.81 3.91 -24.59
N PRO A 327 -7.47 3.80 -24.65
CA PRO A 327 -6.61 4.40 -23.64
C PRO A 327 -6.93 5.88 -23.43
N GLY A 328 -7.09 6.31 -22.16
CA GLY A 328 -7.50 7.67 -21.80
C GLY A 328 -9.00 7.86 -21.57
N ASP A 329 -9.83 6.88 -21.87
CA ASP A 329 -11.28 6.96 -21.68
C ASP A 329 -11.71 6.80 -20.24
N ASN A 330 -12.81 7.47 -19.88
CA ASN A 330 -13.65 7.13 -18.72
C ASN A 330 -14.83 6.28 -19.20
N VAL A 331 -15.08 5.17 -18.55
CA VAL A 331 -16.11 4.22 -18.99
C VAL A 331 -16.82 3.57 -17.79
N LYS A 332 -18.13 3.33 -17.95
CA LYS A 332 -18.89 2.46 -17.07
C LYS A 332 -18.78 1.03 -17.58
N MET A 333 -18.54 0.09 -16.68
CA MET A 333 -18.38 -1.32 -17.03
C MET A 333 -19.14 -2.20 -16.04
N HIS A 334 -19.60 -3.34 -16.53
CA HIS A 334 -20.03 -4.46 -15.70
C HIS A 334 -18.91 -5.49 -15.61
N ILE A 335 -18.62 -5.95 -14.40
CA ILE A 335 -17.51 -6.88 -14.12
C ILE A 335 -18.07 -8.15 -13.49
N GLU A 336 -17.56 -9.30 -13.97
CA GLU A 336 -17.77 -10.60 -13.35
C GLU A 336 -16.42 -11.20 -12.95
N LEU A 337 -16.18 -11.30 -11.64
CA LEU A 337 -14.96 -11.88 -11.08
C LEU A 337 -15.05 -13.41 -11.05
N ILE A 338 -13.91 -14.08 -11.21
CA ILE A 338 -13.82 -15.55 -11.12
C ILE A 338 -13.92 -16.09 -9.68
N ALA A 339 -13.75 -15.23 -8.67
CA ALA A 339 -13.87 -15.57 -7.26
C ALA A 339 -14.55 -14.42 -6.50
N PRO A 340 -15.31 -14.73 -5.44
CA PRO A 340 -15.98 -13.70 -4.65
C PRO A 340 -14.98 -12.86 -3.84
N ILE A 341 -15.22 -11.56 -3.77
CA ILE A 341 -14.43 -10.61 -2.98
C ILE A 341 -15.37 -9.86 -2.02
N ALA A 342 -14.89 -9.52 -0.84
CA ALA A 342 -15.59 -8.62 0.06
C ALA A 342 -15.71 -7.24 -0.59
N LEU A 343 -16.90 -6.88 -1.05
CA LEU A 343 -17.18 -5.67 -1.81
C LEU A 343 -18.28 -4.84 -1.16
N GLU A 344 -18.11 -3.53 -1.30
CA GLU A 344 -19.12 -2.51 -0.98
C GLU A 344 -19.13 -1.47 -2.09
N GLU A 345 -20.23 -0.76 -2.25
CA GLU A 345 -20.26 0.43 -3.10
C GLU A 345 -19.24 1.44 -2.60
N GLY A 346 -18.52 2.06 -3.52
CA GLY A 346 -17.41 2.96 -3.21
C GLY A 346 -16.04 2.28 -3.04
N THR A 347 -15.96 0.94 -3.11
CA THR A 347 -14.68 0.24 -3.08
C THR A 347 -13.85 0.58 -4.31
N LYS A 348 -12.62 1.06 -4.09
CA LYS A 348 -11.67 1.37 -5.16
C LYS A 348 -10.87 0.14 -5.55
N PHE A 349 -10.49 0.08 -6.81
CA PHE A 349 -9.65 -0.99 -7.35
C PHE A 349 -8.76 -0.48 -8.48
N SER A 350 -7.72 -1.23 -8.80
CA SER A 350 -6.92 -1.03 -9.99
C SER A 350 -7.03 -2.23 -10.93
N ILE A 351 -6.77 -1.98 -12.21
CA ILE A 351 -6.79 -3.00 -13.28
C ILE A 351 -5.37 -3.16 -13.80
N ARG A 352 -4.90 -4.39 -13.88
CA ARG A 352 -3.55 -4.71 -14.37
C ARG A 352 -3.59 -5.77 -15.46
N GLU A 353 -2.65 -5.63 -16.39
CA GLU A 353 -2.42 -6.56 -17.48
C GLU A 353 -0.92 -6.64 -17.76
N GLY A 354 -0.38 -7.85 -17.86
CA GLY A 354 1.03 -8.06 -18.23
C GLY A 354 2.03 -7.32 -17.32
N GLY A 355 1.74 -7.21 -16.02
CA GLY A 355 2.62 -6.57 -15.05
C GLY A 355 2.53 -5.04 -14.97
N ARG A 356 1.62 -4.40 -15.72
CA ARG A 356 1.42 -2.94 -15.67
C ARG A 356 -0.02 -2.57 -15.32
N THR A 357 -0.19 -1.44 -14.65
CA THR A 357 -1.51 -0.86 -14.38
C THR A 357 -2.07 -0.27 -15.66
N VAL A 358 -3.28 -0.63 -16.01
CA VAL A 358 -3.98 -0.14 -17.20
C VAL A 358 -5.23 0.67 -16.90
N GLY A 359 -5.70 0.66 -15.66
CA GLY A 359 -6.86 1.44 -15.25
C GLY A 359 -7.05 1.48 -13.74
N ALA A 360 -7.93 2.36 -13.33
CA ALA A 360 -8.39 2.51 -11.95
C ALA A 360 -9.89 2.75 -11.93
N GLY A 361 -10.57 2.17 -10.96
CA GLY A 361 -12.01 2.26 -10.88
C GLY A 361 -12.56 2.29 -9.47
N ILE A 362 -13.85 2.54 -9.42
CA ILE A 362 -14.66 2.52 -8.20
C ILE A 362 -15.93 1.71 -8.44
N VAL A 363 -16.30 0.88 -7.48
CA VAL A 363 -17.54 0.12 -7.51
C VAL A 363 -18.70 1.08 -7.29
N THR A 364 -19.63 1.14 -8.24
CA THR A 364 -20.80 2.04 -8.19
C THR A 364 -22.07 1.33 -7.77
N LYS A 365 -22.19 0.04 -8.07
CA LYS A 365 -23.35 -0.77 -7.71
C LYS A 365 -22.96 -2.24 -7.64
N ILE A 366 -23.49 -2.94 -6.67
CA ILE A 366 -23.32 -4.39 -6.50
C ILE A 366 -24.59 -5.07 -6.98
N ASP A 367 -24.43 -6.06 -7.87
CA ASP A 367 -25.53 -6.90 -8.29
C ASP A 367 -25.83 -7.94 -7.19
N LYS A 368 -27.09 -8.28 -7.06
CA LYS A 368 -27.55 -9.21 -6.00
C LYS A 368 -27.19 -10.65 -6.33
#